data_7f766da391ef0c23a9a89d22666eccc7
#
_entry.id   7f766da391ef0c23a9a89d22666eccc7
#
_cell.length_a   1.000
_cell.length_b   1.000
_cell.length_c   1.000
_cell.angle_alpha   90.00
_cell.angle_beta   90.00
_cell.angle_gamma   90.00
#
_symmetry.space_group_name_H-M   'P 1'
#
loop_
_entity.id
_entity.type
_entity.pdbx_description
1 polymer ?
#
loop_
_entity_poly.entity_id
_entity_poly.type
_entity_poly.pdbx_seq_one_letter_code
_entity_poly.pdbx_strand_id
1 'polypeptide(L)'
;MRAFDPDLLPVVVLTLRVTVSALVIAAVVGIPAGVWLGLARFPGKRVLTALVYTGMALPPVVVGLLTYMLLSRSGPLAFLEWLFTPNAMILAQTVMALPLVAGLVMGAVASVPHDLVLQVRSLGATPWQVRWTILREVRVAVLFALLVAFGRIVSEVGAAYMVGGNIQGYTRVLSTAVMMETGKGDFGVALALGGWLMVLALTVNLAAMRLQGRLA
;
A
#
# COMPACT_ATOMS: atom_id res chain seq x y z
N MET A 1 23.96 -9.92 -12.10
CA MET A 1 23.20 -8.86 -12.80
C MET A 1 24.10 -7.63 -12.87
N ARG A 2 24.36 -7.04 -14.04
CA ARG A 2 25.06 -5.75 -14.14
C ARG A 2 24.01 -4.64 -14.04
N ALA A 3 24.38 -3.42 -13.62
CA ALA A 3 23.45 -2.30 -13.43
C ALA A 3 22.62 -1.91 -14.68
N PHE A 4 23.01 -2.43 -15.87
CA PHE A 4 22.34 -2.23 -17.17
C PHE A 4 22.06 -3.58 -17.86
N ASP A 5 21.73 -4.62 -17.10
CA ASP A 5 21.37 -5.94 -17.64
C ASP A 5 19.97 -5.84 -18.30
N PRO A 6 19.73 -6.48 -19.46
CA PRO A 6 18.40 -6.62 -20.06
C PRO A 6 17.33 -7.13 -19.10
N ASP A 7 17.71 -7.87 -18.08
CA ASP A 7 16.82 -8.41 -17.04
C ASP A 7 16.35 -7.36 -16.02
N LEU A 8 16.92 -6.15 -16.00
CA LEU A 8 16.52 -5.10 -15.04
C LEU A 8 15.11 -4.57 -15.33
N LEU A 9 14.78 -4.32 -16.60
CA LEU A 9 13.49 -3.75 -16.98
C LEU A 9 12.30 -4.63 -16.55
N PRO A 10 12.29 -5.94 -16.77
CA PRO A 10 11.26 -6.85 -16.25
C PRO A 10 11.09 -6.78 -14.73
N VAL A 11 12.17 -6.68 -13.97
CA VAL A 11 12.15 -6.57 -12.49
C VAL A 11 11.52 -5.24 -12.05
N VAL A 12 11.86 -4.13 -12.70
CA VAL A 12 11.26 -2.80 -12.45
C VAL A 12 9.76 -2.82 -12.77
N VAL A 13 9.39 -3.33 -13.94
CA VAL A 13 7.99 -3.42 -14.38
C VAL A 13 7.17 -4.29 -13.42
N LEU A 14 7.71 -5.42 -12.99
CA LEU A 14 7.04 -6.29 -12.03
C LEU A 14 6.89 -5.60 -10.67
N THR A 15 7.93 -4.91 -10.19
CA THR A 15 7.86 -4.13 -8.94
C THR A 15 6.73 -3.11 -9.01
N LEU A 16 6.65 -2.34 -10.09
CA LEU A 16 5.57 -1.39 -10.30
C LEU A 16 4.20 -2.06 -10.38
N ARG A 17 4.08 -3.12 -11.18
CA ARG A 17 2.82 -3.87 -11.33
C ARG A 17 2.29 -4.35 -9.98
N VAL A 18 3.12 -5.00 -9.18
CA VAL A 18 2.72 -5.56 -7.88
C VAL A 18 2.34 -4.42 -6.93
N THR A 19 3.20 -3.42 -6.79
CA THR A 19 3.00 -2.31 -5.84
C THR A 19 1.80 -1.43 -6.22
N VAL A 20 1.66 -1.07 -7.50
CA VAL A 20 0.53 -0.22 -7.95
C VAL A 20 -0.78 -0.99 -7.85
N SER A 21 -0.83 -2.27 -8.23
CA SER A 21 -2.04 -3.08 -8.10
C SER A 21 -2.48 -3.18 -6.64
N ALA A 22 -1.56 -3.46 -5.71
CA ALA A 22 -1.85 -3.51 -4.28
C ALA A 22 -2.33 -2.15 -3.75
N LEU A 23 -1.69 -1.06 -4.16
CA LEU A 23 -2.07 0.29 -3.75
C LEU A 23 -3.45 0.68 -4.26
N VAL A 24 -3.78 0.35 -5.51
CA VAL A 24 -5.11 0.63 -6.09
C VAL A 24 -6.19 -0.12 -5.32
N ILE A 25 -5.99 -1.41 -5.02
CA ILE A 25 -6.95 -2.19 -4.23
C ILE A 25 -7.10 -1.58 -2.82
N ALA A 26 -5.97 -1.25 -2.18
CA ALA A 26 -5.97 -0.62 -0.86
C ALA A 26 -6.64 0.77 -0.88
N ALA A 27 -6.50 1.55 -1.95
CA ALA A 27 -7.16 2.84 -2.11
C ALA A 27 -8.67 2.70 -2.30
N VAL A 28 -9.11 1.79 -3.20
CA VAL A 28 -10.54 1.57 -3.50
C VAL A 28 -11.31 1.13 -2.25
N VAL A 29 -10.70 0.34 -1.38
CA VAL A 29 -11.33 -0.15 -0.15
C VAL A 29 -11.01 0.76 1.04
N GLY A 30 -9.75 1.17 1.20
CA GLY A 30 -9.26 1.89 2.38
C GLY A 30 -9.75 3.34 2.45
N ILE A 31 -9.85 4.04 1.31
CA ILE A 31 -10.35 5.43 1.30
C ILE A 31 -11.83 5.49 1.76
N PRO A 32 -12.77 4.74 1.17
CA PRO A 32 -14.15 4.72 1.64
C PRO A 32 -14.29 4.27 3.09
N ALA A 33 -13.52 3.25 3.50
CA ALA A 33 -13.51 2.76 4.88
C ALA A 33 -13.01 3.84 5.86
N GLY A 34 -11.93 4.55 5.52
CA GLY A 34 -11.38 5.64 6.32
C GLY A 34 -12.34 6.82 6.44
N VAL A 35 -12.98 7.24 5.34
CA VAL A 35 -14.00 8.29 5.35
C VAL A 35 -15.20 7.89 6.22
N TRP A 36 -15.69 6.66 6.06
CA TRP A 36 -16.78 6.16 6.86
C TRP A 36 -16.42 6.11 8.34
N LEU A 37 -15.29 5.54 8.70
CA LEU A 37 -14.81 5.48 10.08
C LEU A 37 -14.57 6.86 10.68
N GLY A 38 -14.05 7.82 9.92
CA GLY A 38 -13.83 9.19 10.36
C GLY A 38 -15.14 9.87 10.78
N LEU A 39 -16.18 9.74 9.97
CA LEU A 39 -17.48 10.41 10.15
C LEU A 39 -18.48 9.63 11.01
N ALA A 40 -18.41 8.31 11.05
CA ALA A 40 -19.39 7.47 11.71
C ALA A 40 -19.31 7.58 13.24
N ARG A 41 -20.49 7.48 13.89
CA ARG A 41 -20.67 7.39 15.34
C ARG A 41 -21.50 6.15 15.64
N PHE A 42 -20.87 5.11 16.19
CA PHE A 42 -21.53 3.85 16.54
C PHE A 42 -20.85 3.20 17.75
N PRO A 43 -21.56 2.37 18.52
CA PRO A 43 -20.96 1.59 19.59
C PRO A 43 -19.92 0.63 19.01
N GLY A 44 -18.72 0.54 19.64
CA GLY A 44 -17.63 -0.29 19.12
C GLY A 44 -16.65 0.42 18.16
N LYS A 45 -16.91 1.68 17.76
CA LYS A 45 -15.98 2.45 16.91
C LYS A 45 -14.54 2.44 17.46
N ARG A 46 -14.36 2.56 18.78
CA ARG A 46 -13.03 2.57 19.42
C ARG A 46 -12.25 1.27 19.14
N VAL A 47 -12.94 0.12 19.20
CA VAL A 47 -12.33 -1.18 18.91
C VAL A 47 -11.89 -1.26 17.44
N LEU A 48 -12.78 -0.87 16.53
CA LEU A 48 -12.45 -0.91 15.09
C LEU A 48 -11.32 0.07 14.74
N THR A 49 -11.30 1.26 15.35
CA THR A 49 -10.20 2.21 15.23
C THR A 49 -8.88 1.63 15.76
N ALA A 50 -8.91 0.97 16.91
CA ALA A 50 -7.74 0.30 17.47
C ALA A 50 -7.23 -0.82 16.56
N LEU A 51 -8.13 -1.61 15.95
CA LEU A 51 -7.76 -2.65 14.97
C LEU A 51 -7.11 -2.05 13.72
N VAL A 52 -7.63 -0.93 13.21
CA VAL A 52 -7.01 -0.23 12.07
C VAL A 52 -5.61 0.27 12.44
N TYR A 53 -5.44 0.91 13.59
CA TYR A 53 -4.13 1.39 14.04
C TYR A 53 -3.14 0.24 14.30
N THR A 54 -3.60 -0.86 14.89
CA THR A 54 -2.78 -2.08 15.03
C THR A 54 -2.39 -2.63 13.65
N GLY A 55 -3.33 -2.61 12.70
CA GLY A 55 -3.09 -3.02 11.32
C GLY A 55 -2.01 -2.19 10.63
N MET A 56 -1.92 -0.88 10.91
CA MET A 56 -0.85 -0.02 10.37
C MET A 56 0.54 -0.42 10.86
N ALA A 57 0.62 -1.00 12.06
CA ALA A 57 1.87 -1.43 12.69
C ALA A 57 2.19 -2.93 12.46
N LEU A 58 1.41 -3.64 11.63
CA LEU A 58 1.62 -5.07 11.38
C LEU A 58 3.06 -5.33 10.90
N PRO A 59 3.78 -6.28 11.55
CA PRO A 59 5.09 -6.68 11.07
C PRO A 59 4.97 -7.37 9.70
N PRO A 60 5.74 -6.95 8.69
CA PRO A 60 5.64 -7.49 7.33
C PRO A 60 5.86 -9.00 7.26
N VAL A 61 6.79 -9.51 8.06
CA VAL A 61 7.09 -10.95 8.12
C VAL A 61 5.86 -11.75 8.60
N VAL A 62 5.10 -11.20 9.57
CA VAL A 62 3.85 -11.85 10.05
C VAL A 62 2.81 -11.85 8.94
N VAL A 63 2.65 -10.74 8.20
CA VAL A 63 1.73 -10.69 7.07
C VAL A 63 2.14 -11.68 5.99
N GLY A 64 3.43 -11.78 5.67
CA GLY A 64 3.97 -12.75 4.73
C GLY A 64 3.67 -14.19 5.17
N LEU A 65 3.92 -14.51 6.44
CA LEU A 65 3.66 -15.84 6.99
C LEU A 65 2.17 -16.21 6.95
N LEU A 66 1.29 -15.30 7.40
CA LEU A 66 -0.15 -15.54 7.36
C LEU A 66 -0.65 -15.71 5.93
N THR A 67 -0.20 -14.87 5.00
CA THR A 67 -0.58 -14.99 3.58
C THR A 67 -0.06 -16.31 2.98
N TYR A 68 1.17 -16.70 3.32
CA TYR A 68 1.73 -18.00 2.93
C TYR A 68 0.88 -19.16 3.44
N MET A 69 0.52 -19.15 4.73
CA MET A 69 -0.31 -20.21 5.33
C MET A 69 -1.70 -20.28 4.68
N LEU A 70 -2.32 -19.13 4.39
CA LEU A 70 -3.62 -19.07 3.73
C LEU A 70 -3.58 -19.65 2.31
N LEU A 71 -2.52 -19.37 1.55
CA LEU A 71 -2.36 -19.78 0.14
C LEU A 71 -1.66 -21.12 -0.04
N SER A 72 -1.09 -21.72 1.03
CA SER A 72 -0.42 -23.01 0.97
C SER A 72 -1.39 -24.14 0.61
N ARG A 73 -0.86 -25.28 0.16
CA ARG A 73 -1.69 -26.45 -0.25
C ARG A 73 -2.63 -26.93 0.84
N SER A 74 -2.30 -26.74 2.12
CA SER A 74 -3.14 -27.06 3.27
C SER A 74 -3.99 -25.87 3.76
N GLY A 75 -3.85 -24.72 3.14
CA GLY A 75 -4.56 -23.49 3.54
C GLY A 75 -5.96 -23.37 2.92
N PRO A 76 -6.82 -22.52 3.50
CA PRO A 76 -8.20 -22.36 3.04
C PRO A 76 -8.34 -21.73 1.65
N LEU A 77 -7.30 -21.05 1.16
CA LEU A 77 -7.25 -20.39 -0.16
C LEU A 77 -6.34 -21.16 -1.15
N ALA A 78 -6.02 -22.41 -0.88
CA ALA A 78 -5.20 -23.27 -1.74
C ALA A 78 -5.75 -23.38 -3.17
N PHE A 79 -7.08 -23.33 -3.33
CA PHE A 79 -7.76 -23.43 -4.63
C PHE A 79 -7.43 -22.27 -5.59
N LEU A 80 -6.87 -21.14 -5.10
CA LEU A 80 -6.46 -20.01 -5.94
C LEU A 80 -5.14 -20.28 -6.65
N GLU A 81 -4.32 -21.20 -6.15
CA GLU A 81 -2.98 -21.53 -6.68
C GLU A 81 -2.07 -20.29 -6.83
N TRP A 82 -2.23 -19.29 -5.95
CA TRP A 82 -1.49 -18.02 -6.04
C TRP A 82 -0.13 -18.05 -5.39
N LEU A 83 0.18 -19.03 -4.54
CA LEU A 83 1.46 -19.08 -3.86
C LEU A 83 2.61 -19.11 -4.87
N PHE A 84 3.65 -18.31 -4.62
CA PHE A 84 4.79 -18.09 -5.52
C PHE A 84 4.43 -17.45 -6.86
N THR A 85 3.36 -16.66 -6.89
CA THR A 85 2.96 -15.87 -8.05
C THR A 85 2.92 -14.36 -7.71
N PRO A 86 2.91 -13.46 -8.70
CA PRO A 86 2.69 -12.03 -8.45
C PRO A 86 1.39 -11.71 -7.69
N ASN A 87 0.34 -12.55 -7.85
CA ASN A 87 -0.93 -12.35 -7.16
C ASN A 87 -0.81 -12.51 -5.63
N ALA A 88 -0.01 -13.48 -5.15
CA ALA A 88 0.27 -13.62 -3.73
C ALA A 88 1.00 -12.39 -3.18
N MET A 89 1.93 -11.82 -3.93
CA MET A 89 2.64 -10.60 -3.55
C MET A 89 1.68 -9.40 -3.49
N ILE A 90 0.78 -9.26 -4.48
CA ILE A 90 -0.26 -8.21 -4.48
C ILE A 90 -1.15 -8.35 -3.26
N LEU A 91 -1.59 -9.58 -2.91
CA LEU A 91 -2.42 -9.83 -1.74
C LEU A 91 -1.71 -9.41 -0.44
N ALA A 92 -0.48 -9.86 -0.24
CA ALA A 92 0.30 -9.52 0.97
C ALA A 92 0.51 -8.00 1.09
N GLN A 93 0.89 -7.33 -0.01
CA GLN A 93 1.07 -5.88 -0.03
C GLN A 93 -0.26 -5.12 0.20
N THR A 94 -1.38 -5.65 -0.32
CA THR A 94 -2.71 -5.07 -0.08
C THR A 94 -3.08 -5.14 1.40
N VAL A 95 -2.85 -6.27 2.05
CA VAL A 95 -3.12 -6.46 3.50
C VAL A 95 -2.32 -5.45 4.33
N MET A 96 -1.10 -5.10 3.92
CA MET A 96 -0.28 -4.10 4.60
C MET A 96 -0.70 -2.66 4.29
N ALA A 97 -1.04 -2.36 3.04
CA ALA A 97 -1.38 -1.02 2.59
C ALA A 97 -2.78 -0.58 3.04
N LEU A 98 -3.74 -1.50 3.10
CA LEU A 98 -5.14 -1.20 3.38
C LEU A 98 -5.36 -0.51 4.74
N PRO A 99 -4.89 -1.05 5.88
CA PRO A 99 -5.06 -0.38 7.18
C PRO A 99 -4.30 0.95 7.24
N LEU A 100 -3.17 1.07 6.52
CA LEU A 100 -2.40 2.30 6.47
C LEU A 100 -3.18 3.42 5.75
N VAL A 101 -3.74 3.12 4.58
CA VAL A 101 -4.58 4.07 3.83
C VAL A 101 -5.83 4.41 4.64
N ALA A 102 -6.55 3.40 5.16
CA ALA A 102 -7.77 3.62 5.93
C ALA A 102 -7.52 4.45 7.19
N GLY A 103 -6.45 4.16 7.94
CA GLY A 103 -6.09 4.85 9.17
C GLY A 103 -5.69 6.31 8.95
N LEU A 104 -4.86 6.58 7.94
CA LEU A 104 -4.45 7.95 7.62
C LEU A 104 -5.62 8.78 7.08
N VAL A 105 -6.47 8.21 6.22
CA VAL A 105 -7.68 8.88 5.72
C VAL A 105 -8.67 9.11 6.85
N MET A 106 -8.88 8.14 7.74
CA MET A 106 -9.73 8.29 8.93
C MET A 106 -9.26 9.45 9.82
N GLY A 107 -7.94 9.55 10.07
CA GLY A 107 -7.34 10.65 10.84
C GLY A 107 -7.57 12.01 10.19
N ALA A 108 -7.33 12.10 8.88
CA ALA A 108 -7.57 13.32 8.11
C ALA A 108 -9.03 13.77 8.13
N VAL A 109 -9.97 12.82 7.97
CA VAL A 109 -11.42 13.12 8.04
C VAL A 109 -11.85 13.53 9.45
N ALA A 110 -11.29 12.92 10.49
CA ALA A 110 -11.59 13.24 11.87
C ALA A 110 -11.08 14.65 12.28
N SER A 111 -10.07 15.19 11.60
CA SER A 111 -9.55 16.53 11.83
C SER A 111 -10.37 17.65 11.17
N VAL A 112 -11.33 17.31 10.30
CA VAL A 112 -12.21 18.30 9.66
C VAL A 112 -13.13 18.92 10.72
N PRO A 113 -13.24 20.27 10.78
CA PRO A 113 -14.11 20.96 11.74
C PRO A 113 -15.56 20.46 11.65
N HIS A 114 -16.16 20.18 12.80
CA HIS A 114 -17.55 19.69 12.87
C HIS A 114 -18.54 20.67 12.25
N ASP A 115 -18.24 21.96 12.35
CA ASP A 115 -19.08 23.03 11.79
C ASP A 115 -19.20 22.91 10.27
N LEU A 116 -18.16 22.51 9.56
CA LEU A 116 -18.22 22.26 8.11
C LEU A 116 -19.24 21.16 7.80
N VAL A 117 -19.23 20.08 8.57
CA VAL A 117 -20.19 18.97 8.40
C VAL A 117 -21.62 19.44 8.65
N LEU A 118 -21.83 20.28 9.69
CA LEU A 118 -23.14 20.86 10.01
C LEU A 118 -23.62 21.83 8.92
N GLN A 119 -22.74 22.70 8.41
CA GLN A 119 -23.05 23.63 7.33
C GLN A 119 -23.50 22.89 6.07
N VAL A 120 -22.76 21.85 5.64
CA VAL A 120 -23.11 21.06 4.46
C VAL A 120 -24.46 20.36 4.66
N ARG A 121 -24.76 19.87 5.86
CA ARG A 121 -26.06 19.26 6.18
C ARG A 121 -27.20 20.25 6.22
N SER A 122 -26.99 21.46 6.75
CA SER A 122 -28.03 22.53 6.81
C SER A 122 -28.44 23.01 5.42
N LEU A 123 -27.56 22.83 4.40
CA LEU A 123 -27.89 23.08 3.01
C LEU A 123 -28.66 21.93 2.33
N GLY A 124 -29.13 20.94 3.11
CA GLY A 124 -29.92 19.81 2.59
C GLY A 124 -29.12 18.70 1.94
N ALA A 125 -27.79 18.66 2.16
CA ALA A 125 -26.96 17.62 1.55
C ALA A 125 -27.28 16.22 2.08
N THR A 126 -27.38 15.25 1.17
CA THR A 126 -27.52 13.83 1.50
C THR A 126 -26.26 13.28 2.18
N PRO A 127 -26.32 12.17 2.93
CA PRO A 127 -25.15 11.57 3.56
C PRO A 127 -23.99 11.25 2.58
N TRP A 128 -24.32 10.94 1.32
CA TRP A 128 -23.32 10.72 0.27
C TRP A 128 -22.64 12.01 -0.15
N GLN A 129 -23.41 13.09 -0.34
CA GLN A 129 -22.87 14.40 -0.68
C GLN A 129 -21.96 14.94 0.44
N VAL A 130 -22.33 14.75 1.71
CA VAL A 130 -21.48 15.09 2.86
C VAL A 130 -20.13 14.34 2.76
N ARG A 131 -20.15 13.02 2.57
CA ARG A 131 -18.91 12.22 2.46
C ARG A 131 -18.04 12.69 1.31
N TRP A 132 -18.65 12.98 0.17
CA TRP A 132 -17.92 13.44 -1.02
C TRP A 132 -17.32 14.83 -0.82
N THR A 133 -18.03 15.75 -0.17
CA THR A 133 -17.52 17.08 0.17
C THR A 133 -16.33 16.98 1.12
N ILE A 134 -16.45 16.18 2.19
CA ILE A 134 -15.35 15.96 3.12
C ILE A 134 -14.16 15.29 2.44
N LEU A 135 -14.39 14.31 1.56
CA LEU A 135 -13.30 13.67 0.80
C LEU A 135 -12.56 14.69 -0.09
N ARG A 136 -13.29 15.63 -0.71
CA ARG A 136 -12.67 16.72 -1.47
C ARG A 136 -11.87 17.67 -0.59
N GLU A 137 -12.33 17.95 0.61
CA GLU A 137 -11.63 18.80 1.58
C GLU A 137 -10.28 18.16 1.98
N VAL A 138 -10.27 16.86 2.26
CA VAL A 138 -9.06 16.15 2.69
C VAL A 138 -8.25 15.53 1.53
N ARG A 139 -8.50 15.95 0.28
CA ARG A 139 -7.87 15.33 -0.92
C ARG A 139 -6.33 15.30 -0.88
N VAL A 140 -5.72 16.36 -0.34
CA VAL A 140 -4.26 16.42 -0.19
C VAL A 140 -3.76 15.40 0.84
N ALA A 141 -4.48 15.25 1.96
CA ALA A 141 -4.16 14.24 2.96
C ALA A 141 -4.38 12.82 2.43
N VAL A 142 -5.39 12.60 1.58
CA VAL A 142 -5.59 11.32 0.89
C VAL A 142 -4.42 11.01 -0.03
N LEU A 143 -3.95 11.98 -0.83
CA LEU A 143 -2.75 11.80 -1.66
C LEU A 143 -1.53 11.46 -0.81
N PHE A 144 -1.33 12.15 0.31
CA PHE A 144 -0.25 11.85 1.26
C PHE A 144 -0.36 10.43 1.83
N ALA A 145 -1.56 9.98 2.20
CA ALA A 145 -1.80 8.62 2.68
C ALA A 145 -1.40 7.56 1.64
N LEU A 146 -1.72 7.80 0.37
CA LEU A 146 -1.32 6.91 -0.74
C LEU A 146 0.19 6.89 -0.95
N LEU A 147 0.88 8.03 -0.82
CA LEU A 147 2.34 8.10 -0.93
C LEU A 147 3.04 7.35 0.20
N VAL A 148 2.56 7.51 1.44
CA VAL A 148 3.08 6.78 2.60
C VAL A 148 2.88 5.27 2.42
N ALA A 149 1.69 4.85 1.97
CA ALA A 149 1.41 3.46 1.70
C ALA A 149 2.29 2.90 0.55
N PHE A 150 2.45 3.65 -0.54
CA PHE A 150 3.35 3.28 -1.64
C PHE A 150 4.78 3.07 -1.16
N GLY A 151 5.35 4.05 -0.44
CA GLY A 151 6.72 3.96 0.08
C GLY A 151 6.90 2.75 1.00
N ARG A 152 5.90 2.45 1.84
CA ARG A 152 5.91 1.29 2.72
C ARG A 152 5.95 -0.03 1.97
N ILE A 153 5.09 -0.22 0.95
CA ILE A 153 4.96 -1.50 0.25
C ILE A 153 6.00 -1.70 -0.87
N VAL A 154 6.50 -0.63 -1.51
CA VAL A 154 7.52 -0.76 -2.57
C VAL A 154 8.88 -1.22 -2.03
N SER A 155 9.19 -0.83 -0.80
CA SER A 155 10.42 -1.23 -0.10
C SER A 155 10.30 -2.57 0.65
N GLU A 156 9.13 -3.22 0.59
CA GLU A 156 8.87 -4.44 1.35
C GLU A 156 9.63 -5.64 0.75
N VAL A 157 10.40 -6.30 1.61
CA VAL A 157 11.22 -7.46 1.23
C VAL A 157 10.65 -8.75 1.82
N GLY A 158 10.36 -8.76 3.13
CA GLY A 158 10.07 -9.98 3.90
C GLY A 158 8.82 -10.71 3.42
N ALA A 159 7.68 -10.00 3.37
CA ALA A 159 6.43 -10.56 2.89
C ALA A 159 6.54 -10.95 1.40
N ALA A 160 7.12 -10.07 0.56
CA ALA A 160 7.29 -10.32 -0.86
C ALA A 160 8.15 -11.56 -1.14
N TYR A 161 9.23 -11.75 -0.37
CA TYR A 161 10.09 -12.93 -0.48
C TYR A 161 9.36 -14.21 -0.06
N MET A 162 8.64 -14.18 1.07
CA MET A 162 7.95 -15.35 1.60
C MET A 162 6.87 -15.88 0.65
N VAL A 163 6.04 -14.98 0.10
CA VAL A 163 4.90 -15.41 -0.75
C VAL A 163 5.24 -15.45 -2.23
N GLY A 164 6.29 -14.76 -2.67
CA GLY A 164 6.73 -14.71 -4.06
C GLY A 164 7.87 -15.67 -4.40
N GLY A 165 8.72 -16.04 -3.43
CA GLY A 165 9.84 -16.97 -3.63
C GLY A 165 11.01 -16.39 -4.44
N ASN A 166 11.01 -15.10 -4.79
CA ASN A 166 12.08 -14.42 -5.55
C ASN A 166 12.54 -15.14 -6.83
N ILE A 167 11.58 -15.70 -7.60
CA ILE A 167 11.86 -16.48 -8.82
C ILE A 167 12.25 -15.52 -9.93
N GLN A 168 13.43 -15.76 -10.56
CA GLN A 168 13.94 -14.95 -11.66
C GLN A 168 12.99 -14.98 -12.87
N GLY A 169 12.72 -13.80 -13.43
CA GLY A 169 11.81 -13.63 -14.55
C GLY A 169 10.33 -13.78 -14.23
N TYR A 170 9.95 -14.06 -12.96
CA TYR A 170 8.55 -14.29 -12.59
C TYR A 170 8.06 -13.54 -11.36
N THR A 171 8.76 -13.65 -10.21
CA THR A 171 8.34 -12.98 -8.96
C THR A 171 9.43 -12.14 -8.32
N ARG A 172 10.61 -12.05 -8.95
CA ARG A 172 11.71 -11.21 -8.45
C ARG A 172 11.38 -9.74 -8.65
N VAL A 173 11.29 -8.97 -7.55
CA VAL A 173 11.13 -7.51 -7.53
C VAL A 173 12.42 -6.85 -7.07
N LEU A 174 12.54 -5.52 -7.23
CA LEU A 174 13.77 -4.79 -6.88
C LEU A 174 14.20 -5.02 -5.44
N SER A 175 13.29 -4.94 -4.48
CA SER A 175 13.60 -5.11 -3.05
C SER A 175 14.13 -6.52 -2.73
N THR A 176 13.54 -7.57 -3.30
CA THR A 176 14.01 -8.96 -3.10
C THR A 176 15.31 -9.25 -3.86
N ALA A 177 15.53 -8.59 -5.00
CA ALA A 177 16.79 -8.68 -5.74
C ALA A 177 17.94 -8.05 -4.95
N VAL A 178 17.75 -6.87 -4.35
CA VAL A 178 18.74 -6.22 -3.46
C VAL A 178 19.15 -7.17 -2.34
N MET A 179 18.16 -7.76 -1.64
CA MET A 179 18.44 -8.69 -0.55
C MET A 179 19.23 -9.90 -1.01
N MET A 180 18.88 -10.47 -2.16
CA MET A 180 19.57 -11.65 -2.72
C MET A 180 21.02 -11.33 -3.10
N GLU A 181 21.29 -10.23 -3.81
CA GLU A 181 22.65 -9.87 -4.22
C GLU A 181 23.53 -9.50 -3.00
N THR A 182 22.92 -8.86 -1.98
CA THR A 182 23.60 -8.63 -0.69
C THR A 182 23.99 -9.95 -0.02
N GLY A 183 23.10 -10.96 -0.04
CA GLY A 183 23.38 -12.27 0.52
C GLY A 183 24.48 -13.06 -0.25
N LYS A 184 24.68 -12.76 -1.53
CA LYS A 184 25.79 -13.30 -2.34
C LYS A 184 27.11 -12.58 -2.11
N GLY A 185 27.11 -11.44 -1.40
CA GLY A 185 28.27 -10.56 -1.24
C GLY A 185 28.54 -9.64 -2.44
N ASP A 186 27.66 -9.60 -3.44
CA ASP A 186 27.77 -8.68 -4.58
C ASP A 186 27.15 -7.32 -4.24
N PHE A 187 27.84 -6.57 -3.37
CA PHE A 187 27.39 -5.26 -2.90
C PHE A 187 27.31 -4.22 -4.01
N GLY A 188 28.11 -4.35 -5.08
CA GLY A 188 28.08 -3.44 -6.22
C GLY A 188 26.74 -3.50 -6.95
N VAL A 189 26.29 -4.70 -7.27
CA VAL A 189 24.99 -4.93 -7.90
C VAL A 189 23.84 -4.59 -6.94
N ALA A 190 23.94 -4.97 -5.66
CA ALA A 190 22.94 -4.63 -4.65
C ALA A 190 22.72 -3.12 -4.53
N LEU A 191 23.81 -2.33 -4.48
CA LEU A 191 23.74 -0.86 -4.45
C LEU A 191 23.12 -0.27 -5.73
N ALA A 192 23.46 -0.81 -6.90
CA ALA A 192 22.88 -0.36 -8.16
C ALA A 192 21.35 -0.61 -8.20
N LEU A 193 20.90 -1.79 -7.79
CA LEU A 193 19.47 -2.13 -7.70
C LEU A 193 18.75 -1.27 -6.65
N GLY A 194 19.38 -1.03 -5.50
CA GLY A 194 18.88 -0.11 -4.47
C GLY A 194 18.75 1.33 -4.99
N GLY A 195 19.72 1.79 -5.79
CA GLY A 195 19.66 3.07 -6.50
C GLY A 195 18.45 3.18 -7.43
N TRP A 196 18.17 2.13 -8.22
CA TRP A 196 16.96 2.07 -9.05
C TRP A 196 15.67 2.11 -8.23
N LEU A 197 15.62 1.43 -7.09
CA LEU A 197 14.46 1.49 -6.19
C LEU A 197 14.26 2.90 -5.64
N MET A 198 15.34 3.60 -5.28
CA MET A 198 15.29 5.00 -4.81
C MET A 198 14.86 5.96 -5.92
N VAL A 199 15.36 5.80 -7.15
CA VAL A 199 14.94 6.60 -8.32
C VAL A 199 13.46 6.41 -8.60
N LEU A 200 12.97 5.17 -8.53
CA LEU A 200 11.55 4.86 -8.69
C LEU A 200 10.71 5.54 -7.62
N ALA A 201 11.08 5.42 -6.34
CA ALA A 201 10.37 6.06 -5.23
C ALA A 201 10.39 7.59 -5.37
N LEU A 202 11.54 8.19 -5.71
CA LEU A 202 11.68 9.63 -5.92
C LEU A 202 10.78 10.11 -7.07
N THR A 203 10.75 9.38 -8.19
CA THR A 203 9.93 9.73 -9.35
C THR A 203 8.45 9.77 -9.00
N VAL A 204 7.96 8.74 -8.27
CA VAL A 204 6.57 8.69 -7.81
C VAL A 204 6.26 9.84 -6.85
N ASN A 205 7.16 10.13 -5.90
CA ASN A 205 6.99 11.24 -4.96
C ASN A 205 6.96 12.60 -5.67
N LEU A 206 7.87 12.84 -6.62
CA LEU A 206 7.90 14.09 -7.39
C LEU A 206 6.64 14.26 -8.26
N ALA A 207 6.16 13.19 -8.89
CA ALA A 207 4.91 13.20 -9.66
C ALA A 207 3.72 13.57 -8.76
N ALA A 208 3.65 13.00 -7.57
CA ALA A 208 2.60 13.29 -6.59
C ALA A 208 2.69 14.72 -6.03
N MET A 209 3.89 15.24 -5.76
CA MET A 209 4.06 16.65 -5.36
C MET A 209 3.57 17.62 -6.42
N ARG A 210 3.82 17.34 -7.72
CA ARG A 210 3.25 18.15 -8.82
C ARG A 210 1.73 18.09 -8.87
N LEU A 211 1.15 16.93 -8.61
CA LEU A 211 -0.31 16.77 -8.48
C LEU A 211 -0.85 17.57 -7.28
N GLN A 212 -0.16 17.51 -6.14
CA GLN A 212 -0.54 18.28 -4.95
C GLN A 212 -0.58 19.78 -5.21
N GLY A 213 0.43 20.35 -5.88
CA GLY A 213 0.45 21.78 -6.24
C GLY A 213 -0.66 22.21 -7.20
N ARG A 214 -1.30 21.27 -7.91
CA ARG A 214 -2.50 21.53 -8.74
C ARG A 214 -3.81 21.35 -7.96
N LEU A 215 -3.75 20.70 -6.81
CA LEU A 215 -4.91 20.41 -5.96
C LEU A 215 -5.04 21.42 -4.81
N ALA A 216 -3.95 22.06 -4.39
CA ALA A 216 -3.95 23.14 -3.39
C ALA A 216 -4.43 24.44 -4.01
#